data_8cc3f81ad8c3ca76244fd2c37eb2c71c
#
_entry.id   8cc3f81ad8c3ca76244fd2c37eb2c71c
#
_cell.length_a   1.000
_cell.length_b   1.000
_cell.length_c   1.000
_cell.angle_alpha   90.00
_cell.angle_beta   90.00
_cell.angle_gamma   90.00
#
_symmetry.space_group_name_H-M   'P 1'
#
loop_
_entity.id
_entity.type
_entity.pdbx_description
1 polymer ?
#
loop_
_entity_poly.entity_id
_entity_poly.type
_entity_poly.pdbx_seq_one_letter_code
_entity_poly.pdbx_strand_id
1 'polypeptide(L)'
;MDLFAAINPLLVVSGFVVCMFGGLTGVDGGSLMTPILVLLFGVHATTAVGTDLLYAAITKTGGTLTHGLKGTVDWRVVGRLAAGSIPATILTLFALYILGIKGNDSPPLITTALGIALVVTAVCVLSHRWLRLLSATRHAEPDPQWTAALTTFAGLLLGVFVTLSSVGAGAIGMTALVLLYPRTPIARLVGSDIAHAVPLTLIAGVGHWLLGSVDWVLLGSLVMGSLPGIFFGSHLSARVPDKVLRPVLAAILVIVGVRMLAGLSIASSSHG
;
A
#
# COMPACT_ATOMS: atom_id res chain seq x y z
N MET A 1 22.57 12.79 -20.10
CA MET A 1 22.91 12.11 -18.82
C MET A 1 22.25 10.75 -18.86
N ASP A 2 23.07 9.70 -18.97
CA ASP A 2 22.57 8.34 -19.18
C ASP A 2 21.80 7.88 -17.94
N LEU A 3 20.49 7.69 -18.07
CA LEU A 3 19.59 7.22 -17.01
C LEU A 3 20.14 5.92 -16.38
N PHE A 4 20.81 5.09 -17.18
CA PHE A 4 21.43 3.85 -16.72
C PHE A 4 22.65 4.05 -15.81
N ALA A 5 23.39 5.15 -15.96
CA ALA A 5 24.54 5.46 -15.09
C ALA A 5 24.12 5.96 -13.69
N ALA A 6 22.87 6.42 -13.56
CA ALA A 6 22.30 6.92 -12.30
C ALA A 6 21.61 5.83 -11.48
N ILE A 7 21.43 4.61 -12.02
CA ILE A 7 20.75 3.50 -11.33
C ILE A 7 21.59 3.03 -10.14
N ASN A 8 21.01 3.08 -8.94
CA ASN A 8 21.66 2.60 -7.72
C ASN A 8 21.41 1.09 -7.54
N PRO A 9 22.47 0.24 -7.59
CA PRO A 9 22.31 -1.21 -7.44
C PRO A 9 21.63 -1.64 -6.14
N LEU A 10 21.83 -0.90 -5.05
CA LEU A 10 21.18 -1.19 -3.77
C LEU A 10 19.66 -0.99 -3.83
N LEU A 11 19.20 0.01 -4.58
CA LEU A 11 17.76 0.23 -4.79
C LEU A 11 17.14 -0.86 -5.66
N VAL A 12 17.87 -1.34 -6.67
CA VAL A 12 17.44 -2.48 -7.51
C VAL A 12 17.30 -3.74 -6.66
N VAL A 13 18.30 -4.04 -5.81
CA VAL A 13 18.26 -5.18 -4.89
C VAL A 13 17.12 -5.03 -3.89
N SER A 14 16.89 -3.83 -3.35
CA SER A 14 15.77 -3.58 -2.45
C SER A 14 14.42 -3.80 -3.13
N GLY A 15 14.24 -3.30 -4.36
CA GLY A 15 13.05 -3.56 -5.17
C GLY A 15 12.84 -5.06 -5.40
N PHE A 16 13.89 -5.80 -5.73
CA PHE A 16 13.85 -7.25 -5.90
C PHE A 16 13.42 -7.96 -4.62
N VAL A 17 14.07 -7.68 -3.50
CA VAL A 17 13.81 -8.34 -2.21
C VAL A 17 12.39 -8.04 -1.73
N VAL A 18 11.98 -6.77 -1.73
CA VAL A 18 10.64 -6.37 -1.27
C VAL A 18 9.54 -6.99 -2.13
N CYS A 19 9.71 -6.99 -3.45
CA CYS A 19 8.72 -7.62 -4.33
C CYS A 19 8.75 -9.14 -4.30
N MET A 20 9.89 -9.75 -4.04
CA MET A 20 9.98 -11.17 -3.77
C MET A 20 9.17 -11.53 -2.51
N PHE A 21 9.32 -10.77 -1.41
CA PHE A 21 8.49 -10.94 -0.21
C PHE A 21 7.01 -10.69 -0.48
N GLY A 22 6.67 -9.65 -1.24
CA GLY A 22 5.30 -9.38 -1.67
C GLY A 22 4.68 -10.51 -2.47
N GLY A 23 5.44 -11.06 -3.42
CA GLY A 23 5.04 -12.22 -4.23
C GLY A 23 4.89 -13.50 -3.40
N LEU A 24 5.74 -13.69 -2.37
CA LEU A 24 5.67 -14.82 -1.44
C LEU A 24 4.43 -14.75 -0.54
N THR A 25 4.11 -13.57 -0.01
CA THR A 25 3.06 -13.39 1.00
C THR A 25 1.67 -13.19 0.39
N GLY A 26 1.60 -12.80 -0.87
CA GLY A 26 0.37 -12.26 -1.47
C GLY A 26 -0.10 -10.98 -0.77
N VAL A 27 0.68 -10.44 0.17
CA VAL A 27 0.47 -9.13 0.79
C VAL A 27 1.23 -8.10 -0.05
N ASP A 28 0.67 -6.92 -0.15
CA ASP A 28 1.22 -5.82 -0.95
C ASP A 28 2.68 -5.51 -0.58
N GLY A 29 3.62 -5.81 -1.48
CA GLY A 29 5.04 -5.47 -1.30
C GLY A 29 5.28 -3.96 -1.11
N GLY A 30 4.38 -3.11 -1.63
CA GLY A 30 4.43 -1.67 -1.46
C GLY A 30 4.38 -1.22 -0.01
N SER A 31 3.73 -1.96 0.89
CA SER A 31 3.68 -1.62 2.31
C SER A 31 5.05 -1.57 3.01
N LEU A 32 6.06 -2.22 2.44
CA LEU A 32 7.43 -2.22 2.97
C LEU A 32 8.36 -1.23 2.26
N MET A 33 8.02 -0.83 1.03
CA MET A 33 8.94 -0.03 0.21
C MET A 33 9.14 1.37 0.79
N THR A 34 8.06 2.11 1.05
CA THR A 34 8.15 3.46 1.63
C THR A 34 8.99 3.51 2.91
N PRO A 35 8.75 2.65 3.94
CA PRO A 35 9.58 2.68 5.15
C PRO A 35 11.04 2.28 4.90
N ILE A 36 11.31 1.39 3.97
CA ILE A 36 12.70 1.04 3.60
C ILE A 36 13.40 2.25 2.98
N LEU A 37 12.74 2.98 2.09
CA LEU A 37 13.29 4.17 1.48
C LEU A 37 13.61 5.26 2.51
N VAL A 38 12.73 5.45 3.48
CA VAL A 38 12.94 6.47 4.52
C VAL A 38 14.01 6.05 5.52
N LEU A 39 13.97 4.81 6.04
CA LEU A 39 14.84 4.38 7.15
C LEU A 39 16.22 3.89 6.70
N LEU A 40 16.32 3.20 5.57
CA LEU A 40 17.59 2.65 5.10
C LEU A 40 18.30 3.54 4.09
N PHE A 41 17.54 4.24 3.27
CA PHE A 41 18.12 5.12 2.22
C PHE A 41 18.07 6.60 2.57
N GLY A 42 17.44 6.98 3.69
CA GLY A 42 17.35 8.37 4.14
C GLY A 42 16.55 9.27 3.18
N VAL A 43 15.67 8.69 2.36
CA VAL A 43 14.84 9.45 1.43
C VAL A 43 13.79 10.23 2.23
N HIS A 44 13.56 11.48 1.88
CA HIS A 44 12.50 12.28 2.51
C HIS A 44 11.14 11.58 2.42
N ALA A 45 10.37 11.61 3.50
CA ALA A 45 9.13 10.84 3.60
C ALA A 45 8.14 11.15 2.47
N THR A 46 8.01 12.42 2.08
CA THR A 46 7.12 12.84 0.98
C THR A 46 7.58 12.27 -0.36
N THR A 47 8.89 12.30 -0.65
CA THR A 47 9.46 11.72 -1.88
C THR A 47 9.33 10.21 -1.90
N ALA A 48 9.56 9.54 -0.77
CA ALA A 48 9.39 8.09 -0.65
C ALA A 48 7.95 7.68 -0.93
N VAL A 49 6.96 8.37 -0.32
CA VAL A 49 5.52 8.12 -0.54
C VAL A 49 5.13 8.36 -2.00
N GLY A 50 5.50 9.52 -2.57
CA GLY A 50 5.13 9.86 -3.96
C GLY A 50 5.73 8.88 -4.97
N THR A 51 6.98 8.50 -4.81
CA THR A 51 7.66 7.54 -5.69
C THR A 51 7.08 6.14 -5.55
N ASP A 52 6.80 5.69 -4.30
CA ASP A 52 6.23 4.37 -4.04
C ASP A 52 4.78 4.25 -4.54
N LEU A 53 4.00 5.32 -4.53
CA LEU A 53 2.66 5.34 -5.12
C LEU A 53 2.68 5.03 -6.63
N LEU A 54 3.58 5.68 -7.40
CA LEU A 54 3.74 5.37 -8.82
C LEU A 54 4.31 3.97 -9.06
N TYR A 55 5.26 3.56 -8.25
CA TYR A 55 5.79 2.21 -8.24
C TYR A 55 4.69 1.16 -8.01
N ALA A 56 3.83 1.37 -7.00
CA ALA A 56 2.70 0.51 -6.72
C ALA A 56 1.68 0.48 -7.87
N ALA A 57 1.40 1.62 -8.52
CA ALA A 57 0.54 1.68 -9.69
C ALA A 57 1.07 0.81 -10.84
N ILE A 58 2.38 0.89 -11.14
CA ILE A 58 3.03 0.10 -12.19
C ILE A 58 2.97 -1.39 -11.86
N THR A 59 3.40 -1.78 -10.66
CA THR A 59 3.50 -3.19 -10.27
C THR A 59 2.13 -3.86 -10.16
N LYS A 60 1.10 -3.15 -9.67
CA LYS A 60 -0.27 -3.67 -9.54
C LYS A 60 -1.03 -3.74 -10.84
N THR A 61 -0.65 -2.97 -11.86
CA THR A 61 -1.29 -3.04 -13.18
C THR A 61 -1.16 -4.44 -13.77
N GLY A 62 0.00 -5.08 -13.66
CA GLY A 62 0.20 -6.47 -14.08
C GLY A 62 -0.72 -7.46 -13.34
N GLY A 63 -0.88 -7.28 -12.03
CA GLY A 63 -1.81 -8.07 -11.21
C GLY A 63 -3.26 -7.87 -11.63
N THR A 64 -3.67 -6.62 -11.86
CA THR A 64 -5.02 -6.28 -12.31
C THR A 64 -5.35 -6.91 -13.66
N LEU A 65 -4.41 -6.87 -14.60
CA LEU A 65 -4.58 -7.50 -15.90
C LEU A 65 -4.78 -9.02 -15.77
N THR A 66 -3.95 -9.68 -14.95
CA THR A 66 -4.04 -11.13 -14.72
C THR A 66 -5.37 -11.53 -14.07
N HIS A 67 -5.82 -10.80 -13.05
CA HIS A 67 -7.10 -11.05 -12.38
C HIS A 67 -8.30 -10.70 -13.25
N GLY A 68 -8.19 -9.64 -14.05
CA GLY A 68 -9.21 -9.25 -15.03
C GLY A 68 -9.44 -10.32 -16.09
N LEU A 69 -8.37 -10.87 -16.68
CA LEU A 69 -8.43 -11.96 -17.66
C LEU A 69 -9.03 -13.25 -17.06
N LYS A 70 -8.78 -13.52 -15.77
CA LYS A 70 -9.34 -14.68 -15.06
C LYS A 70 -10.79 -14.45 -14.58
N GLY A 71 -11.38 -13.27 -14.80
CA GLY A 71 -12.74 -12.96 -14.35
C GLY A 71 -12.89 -12.92 -12.82
N THR A 72 -11.79 -12.72 -12.08
CA THR A 72 -11.77 -12.68 -10.62
C THR A 72 -11.87 -11.26 -10.06
N VAL A 73 -12.33 -10.29 -10.83
CA VAL A 73 -12.57 -8.91 -10.38
C VAL A 73 -14.06 -8.66 -10.26
N ASP A 74 -14.50 -8.16 -9.12
CA ASP A 74 -15.86 -7.63 -8.96
C ASP A 74 -15.85 -6.12 -9.17
N TRP A 75 -16.17 -5.69 -10.39
CA TRP A 75 -16.16 -4.28 -10.78
C TRP A 75 -17.15 -3.41 -9.98
N ARG A 76 -18.20 -4.00 -9.39
CA ARG A 76 -19.13 -3.26 -8.51
C ARG A 76 -18.44 -2.88 -7.20
N VAL A 77 -17.68 -3.81 -6.63
CA VAL A 77 -16.87 -3.55 -5.42
C VAL A 77 -15.80 -2.52 -5.72
N VAL A 78 -15.09 -2.65 -6.84
CA VAL A 78 -14.09 -1.68 -7.30
C VAL A 78 -14.71 -0.29 -7.45
N GLY A 79 -15.86 -0.19 -8.10
CA GLY A 79 -16.56 1.09 -8.28
C GLY A 79 -16.97 1.75 -6.95
N ARG A 80 -17.47 0.97 -5.98
CA ARG A 80 -17.83 1.47 -4.64
C ARG A 80 -16.63 1.97 -3.86
N LEU A 81 -15.52 1.23 -3.87
CA LEU A 81 -14.26 1.67 -3.26
C LEU A 81 -13.74 2.93 -3.94
N ALA A 82 -13.73 2.97 -5.26
CA ALA A 82 -13.25 4.11 -6.04
C ALA A 82 -14.10 5.37 -5.82
N ALA A 83 -15.42 5.22 -5.66
CA ALA A 83 -16.32 6.32 -5.35
C ALA A 83 -15.99 7.03 -4.03
N GLY A 84 -15.44 6.32 -3.06
CA GLY A 84 -14.92 6.90 -1.81
C GLY A 84 -13.48 7.37 -1.93
N SER A 85 -12.60 6.53 -2.47
CA SER A 85 -11.16 6.77 -2.43
C SER A 85 -10.70 7.86 -3.39
N ILE A 86 -11.24 7.95 -4.60
CA ILE A 86 -10.79 8.95 -5.58
C ILE A 86 -11.07 10.38 -5.11
N PRO A 87 -12.30 10.74 -4.67
CA PRO A 87 -12.55 12.06 -4.10
C PRO A 87 -11.67 12.36 -2.87
N ALA A 88 -11.52 11.37 -1.97
CA ALA A 88 -10.70 11.52 -0.79
C ALA A 88 -9.22 11.76 -1.12
N THR A 89 -8.68 11.04 -2.11
CA THR A 89 -7.32 11.24 -2.63
C THR A 89 -7.15 12.65 -3.18
N ILE A 90 -8.07 13.12 -4.03
CA ILE A 90 -8.01 14.46 -4.62
C ILE A 90 -8.05 15.52 -3.53
N LEU A 91 -8.96 15.38 -2.54
CA LEU A 91 -9.06 16.31 -1.41
C LEU A 91 -7.78 16.30 -0.55
N THR A 92 -7.20 15.13 -0.32
CA THR A 92 -5.94 15.01 0.45
C THR A 92 -4.78 15.66 -0.29
N LEU A 93 -4.65 15.44 -1.60
CA LEU A 93 -3.63 16.11 -2.42
C LEU A 93 -3.81 17.62 -2.45
N PHE A 94 -5.06 18.09 -2.54
CA PHE A 94 -5.38 19.51 -2.48
C PHE A 94 -5.01 20.12 -1.12
N ALA A 95 -5.27 19.39 -0.03
CA ALA A 95 -4.86 19.81 1.30
C ALA A 95 -3.32 19.89 1.42
N LEU A 96 -2.57 18.91 0.90
CA LEU A 96 -1.11 18.94 0.86
C LEU A 96 -0.59 20.15 0.06
N TYR A 97 -1.24 20.45 -1.06
CA TYR A 97 -0.89 21.61 -1.88
C TYR A 97 -1.09 22.94 -1.12
N ILE A 98 -2.25 23.11 -0.43
CA ILE A 98 -2.53 24.32 0.37
C ILE A 98 -1.55 24.45 1.54
N LEU A 99 -1.18 23.34 2.18
CA LEU A 99 -0.20 23.31 3.27
C LEU A 99 1.23 23.58 2.81
N GLY A 100 1.47 23.67 1.48
CA GLY A 100 2.77 23.93 0.90
C GLY A 100 3.77 22.80 1.05
N ILE A 101 3.29 21.56 1.28
CA ILE A 101 4.15 20.38 1.48
C ILE A 101 4.73 19.96 0.13
N LYS A 102 6.07 19.98 0.02
CA LYS A 102 6.82 19.66 -1.20
C LYS A 102 7.71 18.43 -1.01
N GLY A 103 8.27 17.95 -2.14
CA GLY A 103 9.04 16.71 -2.20
C GLY A 103 10.20 16.57 -1.21
N ASN A 104 10.90 17.65 -0.92
CA ASN A 104 12.05 17.62 0.00
C ASN A 104 11.67 17.79 1.47
N ASP A 105 10.39 17.80 1.79
CA ASP A 105 9.90 17.92 3.15
C ASP A 105 9.68 16.55 3.78
N SER A 106 9.84 16.45 5.08
CA SER A 106 9.40 15.30 5.87
C SER A 106 8.48 15.80 6.99
N PRO A 107 7.28 16.34 6.62
CA PRO A 107 6.42 16.93 7.62
C PRO A 107 5.95 15.87 8.61
N PRO A 108 5.76 16.24 9.90
CA PRO A 108 5.26 15.33 10.92
C PRO A 108 3.95 14.63 10.51
N LEU A 109 3.11 15.31 9.74
CA LEU A 109 1.85 14.76 9.22
C LEU A 109 2.07 13.48 8.40
N ILE A 110 2.94 13.51 7.39
CA ILE A 110 3.22 12.37 6.51
C ILE A 110 3.93 11.26 7.29
N THR A 111 4.91 11.61 8.11
CA THR A 111 5.66 10.63 8.90
C THR A 111 4.76 9.95 9.95
N THR A 112 3.85 10.70 10.59
CA THR A 112 2.86 10.15 11.52
C THR A 112 1.85 9.26 10.81
N ALA A 113 1.31 9.72 9.67
CA ALA A 113 0.36 8.94 8.88
C ALA A 113 0.99 7.62 8.41
N LEU A 114 2.25 7.66 7.96
CA LEU A 114 3.01 6.47 7.58
C LEU A 114 3.20 5.52 8.77
N GLY A 115 3.62 6.02 9.92
CA GLY A 115 3.79 5.21 11.13
C GLY A 115 2.49 4.54 11.58
N ILE A 116 1.39 5.27 11.62
CA ILE A 116 0.06 4.74 11.95
C ILE A 116 -0.38 3.71 10.92
N ALA A 117 -0.24 4.01 9.63
CA ALA A 117 -0.62 3.10 8.55
C ALA A 117 0.14 1.77 8.63
N LEU A 118 1.42 1.79 8.96
CA LEU A 118 2.25 0.59 9.15
C LEU A 118 1.76 -0.27 10.32
N VAL A 119 1.46 0.36 11.47
CA VAL A 119 0.94 -0.36 12.64
C VAL A 119 -0.44 -0.96 12.35
N VAL A 120 -1.35 -0.20 11.73
CA VAL A 120 -2.67 -0.70 11.34
C VAL A 120 -2.55 -1.84 10.33
N THR A 121 -1.67 -1.71 9.34
CA THR A 121 -1.39 -2.76 8.36
C THR A 121 -0.87 -4.04 9.03
N ALA A 122 0.03 -3.92 10.00
CA ALA A 122 0.54 -5.05 10.76
C ALA A 122 -0.59 -5.77 11.52
N VAL A 123 -1.47 -5.03 12.18
CA VAL A 123 -2.65 -5.58 12.86
C VAL A 123 -3.58 -6.29 11.87
N CYS A 124 -3.82 -5.70 10.71
CA CYS A 124 -4.63 -6.31 9.64
C CYS A 124 -4.01 -7.62 9.13
N VAL A 125 -2.70 -7.65 8.93
CA VAL A 125 -1.96 -8.85 8.47
C VAL A 125 -2.05 -9.97 9.51
N LEU A 126 -1.87 -9.66 10.79
CA LEU A 126 -1.97 -10.65 11.89
C LEU A 126 -3.40 -11.14 12.09
N SER A 127 -4.37 -10.23 12.06
CA SER A 127 -5.79 -10.55 12.31
C SER A 127 -6.48 -11.24 11.12
N HIS A 128 -5.86 -11.26 9.94
CA HIS A 128 -6.47 -11.80 8.71
C HIS A 128 -7.02 -13.23 8.88
N ARG A 129 -6.32 -14.13 9.60
CA ARG A 129 -6.78 -15.49 9.86
C ARG A 129 -8.02 -15.51 10.77
N TRP A 130 -8.02 -14.68 11.80
CA TRP A 130 -9.12 -14.54 12.76
C TRP A 130 -10.36 -13.95 12.09
N LEU A 131 -10.17 -12.92 11.30
CA LEU A 131 -11.24 -12.27 10.54
C LEU A 131 -11.90 -13.20 9.53
N ARG A 132 -11.12 -14.05 8.88
CA ARG A 132 -11.66 -15.10 8.00
C ARG A 132 -12.55 -16.09 8.74
N LEU A 133 -12.15 -16.52 9.93
CA LEU A 133 -12.96 -17.43 10.76
C LEU A 133 -14.25 -16.75 11.22
N LEU A 134 -14.16 -15.49 11.67
CA LEU A 134 -15.34 -14.70 12.05
C LEU A 134 -16.28 -14.41 10.88
N SER A 135 -15.75 -14.14 9.68
CA SER A 135 -16.58 -13.93 8.50
C SER A 135 -17.29 -15.21 8.04
N ALA A 136 -16.65 -16.36 8.17
CA ALA A 136 -17.23 -17.65 7.81
C ALA A 136 -18.39 -18.06 8.71
N THR A 137 -18.44 -17.58 9.96
CA THR A 137 -19.54 -17.84 10.91
C THR A 137 -20.72 -16.88 10.79
N ARG A 138 -20.59 -15.81 10.03
CA ARG A 138 -21.68 -14.86 9.77
C ARG A 138 -22.70 -15.43 8.78
N HIS A 139 -23.85 -15.85 9.27
CA HIS A 139 -24.95 -16.43 8.50
C HIS A 139 -25.90 -15.36 7.93
N ALA A 140 -25.92 -14.16 8.50
CA ALA A 140 -26.78 -13.07 8.04
C ALA A 140 -26.17 -12.38 6.80
N GLU A 141 -26.99 -12.18 5.77
CA GLU A 141 -26.61 -11.30 4.66
C GLU A 141 -26.64 -9.86 5.13
N PRO A 142 -25.53 -9.13 5.03
CA PRO A 142 -25.56 -7.70 5.30
C PRO A 142 -26.49 -7.02 4.30
N ASP A 143 -27.26 -6.05 4.76
CA ASP A 143 -28.10 -5.21 3.89
C ASP A 143 -27.25 -4.65 2.75
N PRO A 144 -27.66 -4.83 1.46
CA PRO A 144 -26.91 -4.37 0.31
C PRO A 144 -26.61 -2.87 0.30
N GLN A 145 -27.49 -2.05 0.88
CA GLN A 145 -27.33 -0.60 0.97
C GLN A 145 -26.25 -0.24 2.00
N TRP A 146 -26.31 -0.84 3.19
CA TRP A 146 -25.31 -0.66 4.23
C TRP A 146 -23.92 -1.16 3.78
N THR A 147 -23.87 -2.30 3.11
CA THR A 147 -22.62 -2.85 2.57
C THR A 147 -22.01 -1.88 1.53
N ALA A 148 -22.85 -1.30 0.66
CA ALA A 148 -22.37 -0.33 -0.32
C ALA A 148 -21.84 0.93 0.36
N ALA A 149 -22.56 1.50 1.33
CA ALA A 149 -22.14 2.69 2.07
C ALA A 149 -20.84 2.45 2.85
N LEU A 150 -20.72 1.32 3.55
CA LEU A 150 -19.51 0.95 4.29
C LEU A 150 -18.33 0.69 3.35
N THR A 151 -18.56 0.12 2.16
CA THR A 151 -17.50 -0.06 1.15
C THR A 151 -16.98 1.30 0.65
N THR A 152 -17.89 2.23 0.36
CA THR A 152 -17.51 3.59 -0.06
C THR A 152 -16.78 4.32 1.06
N PHE A 153 -17.23 4.17 2.31
CA PHE A 153 -16.55 4.76 3.47
C PHE A 153 -15.15 4.14 3.69
N ALA A 154 -15.01 2.82 3.54
CA ALA A 154 -13.70 2.16 3.56
C ALA A 154 -12.80 2.71 2.43
N GLY A 155 -13.35 2.92 1.24
CA GLY A 155 -12.67 3.58 0.13
C GLY A 155 -12.19 4.98 0.51
N LEU A 156 -13.03 5.80 1.16
CA LEU A 156 -12.66 7.14 1.62
C LEU A 156 -11.47 7.10 2.58
N LEU A 157 -11.51 6.22 3.58
CA LEU A 157 -10.38 6.03 4.50
C LEU A 157 -9.11 5.59 3.78
N LEU A 158 -9.22 4.62 2.86
CA LEU A 158 -8.10 4.18 2.03
C LEU A 158 -7.54 5.32 1.18
N GLY A 159 -8.41 6.16 0.60
CA GLY A 159 -7.99 7.32 -0.18
C GLY A 159 -7.09 8.27 0.62
N VAL A 160 -7.50 8.62 1.84
CA VAL A 160 -6.69 9.47 2.72
C VAL A 160 -5.39 8.79 3.14
N PHE A 161 -5.49 7.59 3.72
CA PHE A 161 -4.31 6.89 4.27
C PHE A 161 -3.29 6.54 3.20
N VAL A 162 -3.72 6.01 2.06
CA VAL A 162 -2.81 5.62 0.97
C VAL A 162 -2.14 6.84 0.35
N THR A 163 -2.87 7.94 0.18
CA THR A 163 -2.28 9.19 -0.35
C THR A 163 -1.20 9.76 0.57
N LEU A 164 -1.37 9.65 1.90
CA LEU A 164 -0.40 10.17 2.87
C LEU A 164 0.76 9.21 3.15
N SER A 165 0.58 7.90 2.98
CA SER A 165 1.55 6.90 3.44
C SER A 165 2.01 5.92 2.36
N SER A 166 1.35 5.84 1.23
CA SER A 166 1.49 4.76 0.22
C SER A 166 1.18 3.36 0.76
N VAL A 167 0.81 3.22 2.03
CA VAL A 167 0.60 1.96 2.73
C VAL A 167 -0.90 1.70 2.94
N GLY A 168 -1.30 0.43 2.89
CA GLY A 168 -2.65 0.02 3.29
C GLY A 168 -3.57 -0.40 2.15
N ALA A 169 -3.28 -0.05 0.89
CA ALA A 169 -4.13 -0.41 -0.25
C ALA A 169 -4.33 -1.95 -0.41
N GLY A 170 -3.41 -2.77 0.10
CA GLY A 170 -3.53 -4.23 0.06
C GLY A 170 -4.09 -4.81 1.36
N ALA A 171 -3.41 -4.58 2.50
CA ALA A 171 -3.77 -5.25 3.75
C ALA A 171 -5.04 -4.68 4.40
N ILE A 172 -5.18 -3.35 4.45
CA ILE A 172 -6.36 -2.68 5.03
C ILE A 172 -7.56 -2.87 4.11
N GLY A 173 -7.37 -2.66 2.79
CA GLY A 173 -8.42 -2.86 1.79
C GLY A 173 -8.96 -4.27 1.79
N MET A 174 -8.07 -5.27 1.74
CA MET A 174 -8.45 -6.68 1.80
C MET A 174 -9.16 -7.04 3.12
N THR A 175 -8.71 -6.49 4.25
CA THR A 175 -9.35 -6.70 5.54
C THR A 175 -10.79 -6.16 5.54
N ALA A 176 -10.98 -4.94 5.05
CA ALA A 176 -12.31 -4.34 4.91
C ALA A 176 -13.22 -5.19 4.00
N LEU A 177 -12.70 -5.64 2.86
CA LEU A 177 -13.47 -6.46 1.93
C LEU A 177 -13.87 -7.83 2.50
N VAL A 178 -12.97 -8.50 3.24
CA VAL A 178 -13.29 -9.78 3.90
C VAL A 178 -14.40 -9.62 4.94
N LEU A 179 -14.44 -8.50 5.66
CA LEU A 179 -15.48 -8.21 6.64
C LEU A 179 -16.82 -7.84 6.00
N LEU A 180 -16.79 -7.09 4.89
CA LEU A 180 -17.99 -6.60 4.22
C LEU A 180 -18.61 -7.62 3.26
N TYR A 181 -17.80 -8.52 2.70
CA TYR A 181 -18.22 -9.52 1.71
C TYR A 181 -17.85 -10.96 2.12
N PRO A 182 -18.37 -11.47 3.26
CA PRO A 182 -17.95 -12.75 3.85
C PRO A 182 -18.19 -13.96 2.95
N ARG A 183 -19.17 -13.90 2.05
CA ARG A 183 -19.50 -14.99 1.12
C ARG A 183 -18.79 -14.95 -0.22
N THR A 184 -18.06 -13.86 -0.49
CA THR A 184 -17.34 -13.71 -1.75
C THR A 184 -16.06 -14.53 -1.74
N PRO A 185 -15.74 -15.31 -2.76
CA PRO A 185 -14.49 -16.05 -2.85
C PRO A 185 -13.28 -15.11 -2.70
N ILE A 186 -12.28 -15.55 -1.92
CA ILE A 186 -11.11 -14.72 -1.60
C ILE A 186 -10.36 -14.25 -2.85
N ALA A 187 -10.24 -15.14 -3.85
CA ALA A 187 -9.62 -14.77 -5.12
C ALA A 187 -10.31 -13.57 -5.80
N ARG A 188 -11.65 -13.47 -5.63
CA ARG A 188 -12.43 -12.35 -6.17
C ARG A 188 -12.22 -11.06 -5.35
N LEU A 189 -12.11 -11.18 -4.02
CA LEU A 189 -11.80 -10.03 -3.16
C LEU A 189 -10.39 -9.51 -3.44
N VAL A 190 -9.40 -10.40 -3.57
CA VAL A 190 -8.01 -10.04 -3.91
C VAL A 190 -7.95 -9.35 -5.28
N GLY A 191 -8.59 -9.92 -6.29
CA GLY A 191 -8.64 -9.31 -7.62
C GLY A 191 -9.27 -7.92 -7.61
N SER A 192 -10.35 -7.73 -6.83
CA SER A 192 -11.04 -6.45 -6.70
C SER A 192 -10.22 -5.42 -5.94
N ASP A 193 -9.50 -5.82 -4.87
CA ASP A 193 -8.62 -4.95 -4.09
C ASP A 193 -7.44 -4.46 -4.95
N ILE A 194 -6.78 -5.36 -5.68
CA ILE A 194 -5.69 -5.02 -6.60
C ILE A 194 -6.19 -4.09 -7.71
N ALA A 195 -7.34 -4.39 -8.30
CA ALA A 195 -7.92 -3.58 -9.37
C ALA A 195 -8.31 -2.18 -8.91
N HIS A 196 -8.81 -2.03 -7.66
CA HIS A 196 -9.09 -0.74 -7.04
C HIS A 196 -7.81 0.03 -6.72
N ALA A 197 -6.77 -0.68 -6.25
CA ALA A 197 -5.52 -0.03 -5.85
C ALA A 197 -4.81 0.67 -7.02
N VAL A 198 -4.93 0.17 -8.27
CA VAL A 198 -4.29 0.79 -9.45
C VAL A 198 -4.74 2.24 -9.68
N PRO A 199 -6.03 2.55 -9.90
CA PRO A 199 -6.47 3.93 -10.09
C PRO A 199 -6.20 4.79 -8.85
N LEU A 200 -6.33 4.25 -7.64
CA LEU A 200 -6.04 4.96 -6.40
C LEU A 200 -4.57 5.41 -6.34
N THR A 201 -3.64 4.47 -6.48
CA THR A 201 -2.20 4.77 -6.38
C THR A 201 -1.69 5.58 -7.58
N LEU A 202 -2.29 5.41 -8.76
CA LEU A 202 -1.96 6.20 -9.93
C LEU A 202 -2.35 7.68 -9.73
N ILE A 203 -3.59 7.95 -9.31
CA ILE A 203 -4.06 9.32 -9.06
C ILE A 203 -3.25 9.96 -7.93
N ALA A 204 -3.03 9.24 -6.83
CA ALA A 204 -2.22 9.71 -5.72
C ALA A 204 -0.77 10.00 -6.15
N GLY A 205 -0.15 9.07 -6.89
CA GLY A 205 1.22 9.20 -7.38
C GLY A 205 1.41 10.35 -8.38
N VAL A 206 0.48 10.52 -9.33
CA VAL A 206 0.47 11.66 -10.26
C VAL A 206 0.30 12.96 -9.47
N GLY A 207 -0.58 13.00 -8.47
CA GLY A 207 -0.73 14.16 -7.60
C GLY A 207 0.56 14.51 -6.85
N HIS A 208 1.24 13.53 -6.28
CA HIS A 208 2.55 13.73 -5.65
C HIS A 208 3.63 14.16 -6.65
N TRP A 209 3.60 13.68 -7.88
CA TRP A 209 4.47 14.16 -8.94
C TRP A 209 4.25 15.66 -9.23
N LEU A 210 3.01 16.10 -9.34
CA LEU A 210 2.68 17.52 -9.52
C LEU A 210 3.13 18.39 -8.34
N LEU A 211 3.20 17.82 -7.13
CA LEU A 211 3.78 18.45 -5.94
C LEU A 211 5.31 18.41 -5.90
N GLY A 212 5.98 17.84 -6.91
CA GLY A 212 7.43 17.68 -6.96
C GLY A 212 7.98 16.61 -6.03
N SER A 213 7.15 15.66 -5.63
CA SER A 213 7.47 14.62 -4.62
C SER A 213 7.80 13.27 -5.24
N VAL A 214 8.30 13.20 -6.47
CA VAL A 214 8.67 11.94 -7.15
C VAL A 214 10.11 12.00 -7.64
N ASP A 215 10.88 10.99 -7.30
CA ASP A 215 12.22 10.75 -7.83
C ASP A 215 12.16 9.66 -8.92
N TRP A 216 12.41 10.06 -10.15
CA TRP A 216 12.32 9.17 -11.32
C TRP A 216 13.46 8.15 -11.40
N VAL A 217 14.66 8.49 -10.89
CA VAL A 217 15.80 7.58 -10.84
C VAL A 217 15.56 6.48 -9.83
N LEU A 218 15.02 6.87 -8.67
CA LEU A 218 14.60 5.95 -7.62
C LEU A 218 13.47 5.04 -8.13
N LEU A 219 12.44 5.60 -8.77
CA LEU A 219 11.35 4.83 -9.37
C LEU A 219 11.85 3.81 -10.38
N GLY A 220 12.70 4.23 -11.32
CA GLY A 220 13.28 3.34 -12.33
C GLY A 220 14.09 2.20 -11.73
N SER A 221 14.94 2.51 -10.74
CA SER A 221 15.76 1.51 -10.03
C SER A 221 14.88 0.46 -9.32
N LEU A 222 13.83 0.91 -8.64
CA LEU A 222 12.90 0.03 -7.93
C LEU A 222 12.12 -0.87 -8.91
N VAL A 223 11.60 -0.32 -10.00
CA VAL A 223 10.83 -1.07 -11.01
C VAL A 223 11.70 -2.16 -11.66
N MET A 224 12.96 -1.85 -11.98
CA MET A 224 13.89 -2.83 -12.56
C MET A 224 14.12 -4.03 -11.63
N GLY A 225 14.24 -3.80 -10.32
CA GLY A 225 14.41 -4.87 -9.34
C GLY A 225 13.12 -5.65 -9.08
N SER A 226 11.98 -4.96 -9.09
CA SER A 226 10.70 -5.53 -8.69
C SER A 226 10.14 -6.56 -9.68
N LEU A 227 10.31 -6.35 -10.97
CA LEU A 227 9.78 -7.26 -11.99
C LEU A 227 10.33 -8.69 -11.82
N PRO A 228 11.67 -8.93 -11.74
CA PRO A 228 12.17 -10.24 -11.43
C PRO A 228 11.81 -10.69 -10.00
N GLY A 229 11.76 -9.78 -9.02
CA GLY A 229 11.39 -10.09 -7.64
C GLY A 229 9.98 -10.69 -7.53
N ILE A 230 8.97 -10.09 -8.17
CA ILE A 230 7.60 -10.61 -8.21
C ILE A 230 7.57 -11.99 -8.88
N PHE A 231 8.28 -12.17 -9.98
CA PHE A 231 8.31 -13.44 -10.72
C PHE A 231 8.87 -14.57 -9.84
N PHE A 232 10.02 -14.39 -9.21
CA PHE A 232 10.61 -15.37 -8.31
C PHE A 232 9.77 -15.58 -7.05
N GLY A 233 9.25 -14.50 -6.45
CA GLY A 233 8.42 -14.57 -5.25
C GLY A 233 7.13 -15.35 -5.47
N SER A 234 6.44 -15.13 -6.58
CA SER A 234 5.21 -15.85 -6.91
C SER A 234 5.44 -17.35 -7.18
N HIS A 235 6.57 -17.71 -7.80
CA HIS A 235 6.93 -19.12 -8.00
C HIS A 235 7.31 -19.82 -6.68
N LEU A 236 7.93 -19.11 -5.76
CA LEU A 236 8.36 -19.66 -4.49
C LEU A 236 7.25 -19.66 -3.43
N SER A 237 6.16 -18.92 -3.64
CA SER A 237 5.04 -18.78 -2.69
C SER A 237 4.40 -20.12 -2.31
N ALA A 238 4.39 -21.09 -3.24
CA ALA A 238 3.88 -22.44 -2.98
C ALA A 238 4.72 -23.24 -1.94
N ARG A 239 5.96 -22.82 -1.64
CA ARG A 239 6.90 -23.54 -0.77
C ARG A 239 7.03 -22.94 0.63
N VAL A 240 6.63 -21.69 0.83
CA VAL A 240 6.79 -21.02 2.13
C VAL A 240 5.45 -20.95 2.85
N PRO A 241 5.33 -21.50 4.07
CA PRO A 241 4.07 -21.49 4.79
C PRO A 241 3.70 -20.09 5.29
N ASP A 242 2.48 -19.65 5.01
CA ASP A 242 1.87 -18.40 5.46
C ASP A 242 2.03 -18.14 6.98
N LYS A 243 2.11 -19.22 7.76
CA LYS A 243 2.24 -19.18 9.23
C LYS A 243 3.54 -18.54 9.72
N VAL A 244 4.61 -18.57 8.92
CA VAL A 244 5.89 -17.96 9.25
C VAL A 244 6.00 -16.56 8.63
N LEU A 245 5.55 -16.43 7.40
CA LEU A 245 5.77 -15.25 6.58
C LEU A 245 4.99 -14.02 7.11
N ARG A 246 3.71 -14.23 7.49
CA ARG A 246 2.85 -13.13 7.98
C ARG A 246 3.29 -12.55 9.33
N PRO A 247 3.65 -13.35 10.36
CA PRO A 247 4.17 -12.79 11.61
C PRO A 247 5.50 -12.04 11.43
N VAL A 248 6.39 -12.53 10.57
CA VAL A 248 7.66 -11.84 10.27
C VAL A 248 7.39 -10.50 9.61
N LEU A 249 6.53 -10.47 8.59
CA LEU A 249 6.13 -9.23 7.94
C LEU A 249 5.50 -8.24 8.93
N ALA A 250 4.56 -8.71 9.73
CA ALA A 250 3.90 -7.86 10.72
C ALA A 250 4.86 -7.34 11.78
N ALA A 251 5.82 -8.15 12.24
CA ALA A 251 6.85 -7.70 13.18
C ALA A 251 7.72 -6.59 12.58
N ILE A 252 8.13 -6.73 11.32
CA ILE A 252 8.88 -5.69 10.60
C ILE A 252 8.05 -4.40 10.53
N LEU A 253 6.78 -4.50 10.14
CA LEU A 253 5.89 -3.34 10.01
C LEU A 253 5.67 -2.63 11.36
N VAL A 254 5.51 -3.39 12.46
CA VAL A 254 5.36 -2.82 13.81
C VAL A 254 6.65 -2.11 14.23
N ILE A 255 7.79 -2.78 14.12
CA ILE A 255 9.08 -2.20 14.52
C ILE A 255 9.34 -0.90 13.76
N VAL A 256 9.12 -0.91 12.47
CA VAL A 256 9.33 0.25 11.60
C VAL A 256 8.32 1.36 11.93
N GLY A 257 7.04 1.02 12.06
CA GLY A 257 5.98 1.98 12.40
C GLY A 257 6.24 2.66 13.75
N VAL A 258 6.58 1.88 14.78
CA VAL A 258 6.94 2.40 16.11
C VAL A 258 8.20 3.29 16.06
N ARG A 259 9.22 2.88 15.31
CA ARG A 259 10.44 3.71 15.13
C ARG A 259 10.13 5.06 14.48
N MET A 260 9.26 5.09 13.48
CA MET A 260 8.83 6.34 12.83
C MET A 260 8.06 7.25 13.80
N LEU A 261 7.14 6.69 14.58
CA LEU A 261 6.39 7.44 15.59
C LEU A 261 7.28 7.93 16.76
N ALA A 262 8.21 7.10 17.22
CA ALA A 262 9.16 7.46 18.28
C ALA A 262 10.16 8.54 17.82
N GLY A 263 10.62 8.49 16.58
CA GLY A 263 11.50 9.51 16.00
C GLY A 263 10.89 10.92 16.02
N LEU A 264 9.58 11.01 15.84
CA LEU A 264 8.84 12.27 15.95
C LEU A 264 8.79 12.80 17.39
N SER A 265 8.62 11.93 18.38
CA SER A 265 8.58 12.34 19.79
C SER A 265 9.91 12.90 20.28
N ILE A 266 11.03 12.37 19.79
CA ILE A 266 12.38 12.87 20.14
C ILE A 266 12.63 14.23 19.48
N ALA A 267 12.23 14.40 18.21
CA ALA A 267 12.39 15.68 17.50
C ALA A 267 11.55 16.80 18.12
N SER A 268 10.34 16.50 18.64
CA SER A 268 9.49 17.49 19.31
C SER A 268 10.02 17.90 20.68
N SER A 269 10.73 17.00 21.39
CA SER A 269 11.30 17.31 22.72
C SER A 269 12.62 18.08 22.65
N SER A 270 13.26 18.16 21.49
CA SER A 270 14.52 18.94 21.30
C SER A 270 14.28 20.40 20.90
N HIS A 271 13.04 20.81 20.65
CA HIS A 271 12.65 22.17 20.26
C HIS A 271 11.75 22.88 21.30
N GLY A 272 11.52 22.28 22.45
CA GLY A 272 10.88 22.89 23.63
C GLY A 272 11.90 23.13 24.73
#